data_8126ac615456d39744ac2384f3e663f1
#
_entry.id   8126ac615456d39744ac2384f3e663f1
#
_cell.length_a   1.000
_cell.length_b   1.000
_cell.length_c   1.000
_cell.angle_alpha   90.00
_cell.angle_beta   90.00
_cell.angle_gamma   90.00
#
_symmetry.space_group_name_H-M   'P 1'
#
loop_
_entity.id
_entity.type
_entity.pdbx_description
1 polymer ?
#
loop_
_entity_poly.entity_id
_entity_poly.type
_entity_poly.pdbx_seq_one_letter_code
_entity_poly.pdbx_strand_id
1 'polypeptide(L)'
;MMSITDHDTVSAYRHLPSEIGLHLVPGVEFSSAWRDIDVHVVGLNVDPYSADMALVCDEQAERRLRRAEKIAKKLFAKKLIGSIDGALEGVRKIAKGSTIGRPHFARYLVEIGSCSDTGAAFKSYLSAGKIGDVKDEWPHMCEVVGWIKAAGGIPVLAHPAKYKVS
;
A
#
# COMPACT_ATOMS: atom_id res chain seq x y z
N MET A 1 16.98 4.84 -17.69
CA MET A 1 16.00 5.62 -16.91
C MET A 1 15.19 4.65 -16.06
N MET A 2 14.95 4.96 -14.78
CA MET A 2 14.20 4.12 -13.83
C MET A 2 13.38 5.02 -12.91
N SER A 3 12.31 4.51 -12.31
CA SER A 3 11.56 5.16 -11.24
C SER A 3 11.37 4.19 -10.09
N ILE A 4 11.48 4.67 -8.85
CA ILE A 4 11.05 3.95 -7.65
C ILE A 4 9.63 4.42 -7.37
N THR A 5 8.69 3.47 -7.35
CA THR A 5 7.26 3.76 -7.18
C THR A 5 6.69 2.94 -6.02
N ASP A 6 7.26 3.14 -4.83
CA ASP A 6 6.78 2.49 -3.62
C ASP A 6 5.34 2.91 -3.30
N HIS A 7 4.60 2.02 -2.65
CA HIS A 7 3.21 2.28 -2.33
C HIS A 7 3.05 3.37 -1.26
N ASP A 8 2.34 4.45 -1.63
CA ASP A 8 1.90 5.56 -0.77
C ASP A 8 3.02 6.28 -0.02
N THR A 9 4.25 6.25 -0.54
CA THR A 9 5.41 6.90 0.07
C THR A 9 6.46 7.26 -0.95
N VAL A 10 7.15 8.36 -0.72
CA VAL A 10 8.34 8.79 -1.45
C VAL A 10 9.61 8.69 -0.59
N SER A 11 9.54 7.98 0.54
CA SER A 11 10.63 7.93 1.54
C SER A 11 11.94 7.37 0.98
N ALA A 12 11.89 6.50 -0.02
CA ALA A 12 13.07 5.95 -0.67
C ALA A 12 14.01 7.05 -1.19
N TYR A 13 13.46 8.15 -1.72
CA TYR A 13 14.24 9.26 -2.26
C TYR A 13 15.06 10.02 -1.23
N ARG A 14 14.71 9.92 0.06
CA ARG A 14 15.47 10.54 1.17
C ARG A 14 16.71 9.74 1.59
N HIS A 15 16.82 8.50 1.13
CA HIS A 15 17.86 7.54 1.52
C HIS A 15 18.73 7.09 0.34
N LEU A 16 18.53 7.68 -0.83
CA LEU A 16 19.34 7.37 -2.00
C LEU A 16 20.76 7.92 -1.83
N PRO A 17 21.79 7.18 -2.30
CA PRO A 17 23.13 7.71 -2.39
C PRO A 17 23.18 8.91 -3.36
N SER A 18 24.11 9.84 -3.10
CA SER A 18 24.29 11.04 -3.92
C SER A 18 24.67 10.74 -5.39
N GLU A 19 25.32 9.62 -5.62
CA GLU A 19 25.69 9.15 -6.97
C GLU A 19 25.04 7.79 -7.25
N ILE A 20 24.02 7.82 -8.08
CA ILE A 20 23.38 6.63 -8.60
C ILE A 20 23.67 6.63 -10.09
N GLY A 21 24.55 5.80 -10.61
CA GLY A 21 24.92 5.76 -12.03
C GLY A 21 23.74 5.53 -13.02
N LEU A 22 22.52 5.95 -12.65
CA LEU A 22 21.26 5.81 -13.36
C LEU A 22 20.49 7.13 -13.37
N HIS A 23 19.84 7.44 -14.49
CA HIS A 23 18.85 8.52 -14.52
C HIS A 23 17.58 8.05 -13.79
N LEU A 24 17.34 8.62 -12.62
CA LEU A 24 16.19 8.29 -11.77
C LEU A 24 15.11 9.37 -11.93
N VAL A 25 13.91 8.95 -12.28
CA VAL A 25 12.70 9.80 -12.29
C VAL A 25 11.95 9.56 -11.01
N PRO A 26 11.74 10.58 -10.15
CA PRO A 26 10.99 10.40 -8.92
C PRO A 26 9.55 9.93 -9.19
N GLY A 27 9.07 8.96 -8.42
CA GLY A 27 7.72 8.42 -8.55
C GLY A 27 7.16 7.88 -7.25
N VAL A 28 5.89 7.54 -7.30
CA VAL A 28 5.12 6.93 -6.21
C VAL A 28 3.95 6.16 -6.81
N GLU A 29 3.52 5.07 -6.18
CA GLU A 29 2.28 4.38 -6.55
C GLU A 29 1.25 4.59 -5.44
N PHE A 30 0.28 5.48 -5.66
CA PHE A 30 -0.77 5.76 -4.69
C PHE A 30 -1.91 4.75 -4.78
N SER A 31 -2.36 4.29 -3.60
CA SER A 31 -3.60 3.55 -3.43
C SER A 31 -4.78 4.50 -3.50
N SER A 32 -5.80 4.15 -4.27
CA SER A 32 -7.02 4.94 -4.46
C SER A 32 -8.23 4.05 -4.70
N ALA A 33 -9.42 4.63 -4.70
CA ALA A 33 -10.66 3.97 -5.05
C ALA A 33 -11.32 4.63 -6.26
N TRP A 34 -11.90 3.82 -7.13
CA TRP A 34 -12.76 4.27 -8.22
C TRP A 34 -14.01 3.39 -8.26
N ARG A 35 -15.19 4.01 -8.04
CA ARG A 35 -16.43 3.27 -7.76
C ARG A 35 -16.18 2.27 -6.62
N ASP A 36 -16.50 1.00 -6.79
CA ASP A 36 -16.39 -0.05 -5.77
C ASP A 36 -15.08 -0.86 -5.84
N ILE A 37 -14.08 -0.37 -6.58
CA ILE A 37 -12.81 -1.08 -6.77
C ILE A 37 -11.61 -0.25 -6.26
N ASP A 38 -10.67 -0.95 -5.64
CA ASP A 38 -9.37 -0.38 -5.33
C ASP A 38 -8.56 -0.30 -6.62
N VAL A 39 -8.05 0.89 -6.93
CA VAL A 39 -7.17 1.15 -8.08
C VAL A 39 -5.90 1.83 -7.63
N HIS A 40 -4.83 1.68 -8.39
CA HIS A 40 -3.58 2.35 -8.10
C HIS A 40 -3.25 3.37 -9.19
N VAL A 41 -2.73 4.52 -8.78
CA VAL A 41 -2.27 5.58 -9.69
C VAL A 41 -0.80 5.82 -9.42
N VAL A 42 0.03 5.60 -10.44
CA VAL A 42 1.45 5.94 -10.38
C VAL A 42 1.61 7.41 -10.72
N GLY A 43 2.30 8.14 -9.85
CA GLY A 43 2.81 9.48 -10.15
C GLY A 43 4.25 9.37 -10.63
N LEU A 44 4.55 9.85 -11.81
CA LEU A 44 5.92 9.96 -12.34
C LEU A 44 6.36 11.40 -12.38
N ASN A 45 7.64 11.65 -12.15
CA ASN A 45 8.24 12.98 -12.13
C ASN A 45 7.60 13.92 -11.09
N VAL A 46 7.23 13.36 -9.92
CA VAL A 46 6.73 14.13 -8.78
C VAL A 46 7.89 14.79 -8.04
N ASP A 47 7.63 15.91 -7.37
CA ASP A 47 8.59 16.45 -6.38
C ASP A 47 8.48 15.68 -5.06
N PRO A 48 9.45 14.78 -4.73
CA PRO A 48 9.39 13.96 -3.52
C PRO A 48 9.70 14.74 -2.24
N TYR A 49 10.13 16.01 -2.35
CA TYR A 49 10.52 16.86 -1.25
C TYR A 49 9.51 17.97 -0.93
N SER A 50 8.47 18.12 -1.73
CA SER A 50 7.44 19.14 -1.49
C SER A 50 6.66 18.85 -0.20
N ALA A 51 6.21 19.90 0.47
CA ALA A 51 5.40 19.80 1.67
C ALA A 51 4.06 19.11 1.39
N ASP A 52 3.45 19.38 0.26
CA ASP A 52 2.18 18.75 -0.15
C ASP A 52 2.35 17.24 -0.33
N MET A 53 3.46 16.80 -0.96
CA MET A 53 3.76 15.37 -1.11
C MET A 53 3.98 14.69 0.24
N ALA A 54 4.66 15.35 1.18
CA ALA A 54 4.83 14.83 2.52
C ALA A 54 3.48 14.66 3.23
N LEU A 55 2.61 15.67 3.16
CA LEU A 55 1.28 15.65 3.77
C LEU A 55 0.43 14.50 3.24
N VAL A 56 0.32 14.33 1.92
CA VAL A 56 -0.51 13.26 1.34
C VAL A 56 0.07 11.86 1.61
N CYS A 57 1.39 11.71 1.70
CA CYS A 57 2.02 10.45 2.12
C CYS A 57 1.70 10.12 3.59
N ASP A 58 1.70 11.12 4.48
CA ASP A 58 1.34 10.93 5.90
C ASP A 58 -0.14 10.53 6.02
N GLU A 59 -1.05 11.19 5.31
CA GLU A 59 -2.46 10.81 5.26
C GLU A 59 -2.66 9.37 4.76
N GLN A 60 -1.94 8.97 3.72
CA GLN A 60 -2.00 7.59 3.21
C GLN A 60 -1.43 6.59 4.22
N ALA A 61 -0.38 6.93 4.95
CA ALA A 61 0.16 6.10 6.02
C ALA A 61 -0.87 5.87 7.13
N GLU A 62 -1.62 6.90 7.54
CA GLU A 62 -2.72 6.76 8.50
C GLU A 62 -3.85 5.86 7.96
N ARG A 63 -4.24 6.03 6.68
CA ARG A 63 -5.24 5.16 6.03
C ARG A 63 -4.80 3.71 6.05
N ARG A 64 -3.50 3.44 5.80
CA ARG A 64 -2.93 2.09 5.88
C ARG A 64 -2.97 1.51 7.28
N LEU A 65 -2.73 2.31 8.32
CA LEU A 65 -2.85 1.85 9.71
C LEU A 65 -4.29 1.49 10.05
N ARG A 66 -5.27 2.35 9.72
CA ARG A 66 -6.69 2.03 9.92
C ARG A 66 -7.11 0.76 9.17
N ARG A 67 -6.63 0.61 7.93
CA ARG A 67 -6.88 -0.60 7.13
C ARG A 67 -6.28 -1.85 7.77
N ALA A 68 -5.04 -1.75 8.28
CA ALA A 68 -4.38 -2.84 8.98
C ALA A 68 -5.17 -3.28 10.21
N GLU A 69 -5.67 -2.34 11.01
CA GLU A 69 -6.53 -2.65 12.17
C GLU A 69 -7.82 -3.38 11.75
N LYS A 70 -8.48 -2.92 10.68
CA LYS A 70 -9.68 -3.60 10.15
C LYS A 70 -9.38 -5.02 9.69
N ILE A 71 -8.24 -5.24 9.01
CA ILE A 71 -7.80 -6.58 8.62
C ILE A 71 -7.56 -7.44 9.85
N ALA A 72 -6.83 -6.95 10.85
CA ALA A 72 -6.55 -7.69 12.08
C ALA A 72 -7.85 -8.06 12.82
N LYS A 73 -8.79 -7.12 12.96
CA LYS A 73 -10.11 -7.40 13.58
C LYS A 73 -10.86 -8.51 12.84
N LYS A 74 -10.87 -8.49 11.50
CA LYS A 74 -11.53 -9.54 10.70
C LYS A 74 -10.85 -10.90 10.82
N LEU A 75 -9.51 -10.94 10.86
CA LEU A 75 -8.74 -12.18 11.05
C LEU A 75 -8.95 -12.73 12.47
N PHE A 76 -9.00 -11.87 13.49
CA PHE A 76 -9.29 -12.25 14.88
C PHE A 76 -10.69 -12.87 15.00
N ALA A 77 -11.71 -12.24 14.42
CA ALA A 77 -13.08 -12.78 14.42
C ALA A 77 -13.18 -14.19 13.79
N LYS A 78 -12.26 -14.53 12.88
CA LYS A 78 -12.13 -15.86 12.27
C LYS A 78 -11.20 -16.80 13.04
N LYS A 79 -10.70 -16.38 14.21
CA LYS A 79 -9.77 -17.16 15.06
C LYS A 79 -8.47 -17.56 14.34
N LEU A 80 -8.04 -16.74 13.38
CA LEU A 80 -6.80 -16.95 12.61
C LEU A 80 -5.58 -16.36 13.30
N ILE A 81 -5.79 -15.45 14.25
CA ILE A 81 -4.74 -14.79 15.04
C ILE A 81 -5.16 -14.79 16.51
N GLY A 82 -4.19 -14.81 17.42
CA GLY A 82 -4.43 -14.87 18.87
C GLY A 82 -4.88 -13.55 19.48
N SER A 83 -4.41 -12.42 18.97
CA SER A 83 -4.82 -11.08 19.38
C SER A 83 -4.64 -10.05 18.26
N ILE A 84 -5.41 -8.96 18.30
CA ILE A 84 -5.33 -7.86 17.32
C ILE A 84 -3.99 -7.13 17.49
N ASP A 85 -3.64 -6.75 18.72
CA ASP A 85 -2.42 -5.98 18.99
C ASP A 85 -1.15 -6.77 18.66
N GLY A 86 -1.12 -8.07 19.03
CA GLY A 86 -0.02 -8.96 18.66
C GLY A 86 0.14 -9.13 17.16
N ALA A 87 -0.96 -9.19 16.41
CA ALA A 87 -0.90 -9.25 14.95
C ALA A 87 -0.38 -7.94 14.34
N LEU A 88 -0.82 -6.78 14.85
CA LEU A 88 -0.34 -5.49 14.37
C LEU A 88 1.15 -5.29 14.69
N GLU A 89 1.61 -5.71 15.86
CA GLU A 89 3.03 -5.68 16.21
C GLU A 89 3.86 -6.62 15.31
N GLY A 90 3.42 -7.86 15.10
CA GLY A 90 4.08 -8.82 14.22
C GLY A 90 4.17 -8.32 12.79
N VAL A 91 3.08 -7.78 12.25
CA VAL A 91 3.04 -7.18 10.90
C VAL A 91 4.00 -5.98 10.78
N ARG A 92 4.09 -5.10 11.80
CA ARG A 92 5.06 -3.99 11.83
C ARG A 92 6.51 -4.49 11.82
N LYS A 93 6.81 -5.53 12.60
CA LYS A 93 8.14 -6.17 12.60
C LYS A 93 8.51 -6.72 11.22
N ILE A 94 7.58 -7.39 10.55
CA ILE A 94 7.78 -7.93 9.20
C ILE A 94 7.96 -6.81 8.17
N ALA A 95 7.23 -5.70 8.31
CA ALA A 95 7.31 -4.55 7.41
C ALA A 95 8.65 -3.81 7.49
N LYS A 96 9.37 -3.90 8.62
CA LYS A 96 10.71 -3.29 8.81
C LYS A 96 10.76 -1.81 8.41
N GLY A 97 9.73 -1.05 8.75
CA GLY A 97 9.62 0.37 8.39
C GLY A 97 9.02 0.64 7.00
N SER A 98 8.78 -0.38 6.18
CA SER A 98 8.06 -0.20 4.93
C SER A 98 6.55 -0.03 5.17
N THR A 99 5.86 0.42 4.14
CA THR A 99 4.40 0.65 4.18
C THR A 99 3.64 -0.66 4.39
N ILE A 100 2.81 -0.73 5.45
CA ILE A 100 2.06 -1.94 5.80
C ILE A 100 1.02 -2.27 4.72
N GLY A 101 0.99 -3.55 4.31
CA GLY A 101 0.03 -4.06 3.34
C GLY A 101 -0.30 -5.53 3.57
N ARG A 102 -1.25 -6.06 2.78
CA ARG A 102 -1.67 -7.47 2.82
C ARG A 102 -0.52 -8.48 2.71
N PRO A 103 0.58 -8.24 1.96
CA PRO A 103 1.72 -9.16 1.95
C PRO A 103 2.36 -9.38 3.32
N HIS A 104 2.38 -8.35 4.18
CA HIS A 104 2.91 -8.47 5.54
C HIS A 104 1.99 -9.32 6.42
N PHE A 105 0.67 -9.19 6.29
CA PHE A 105 -0.29 -10.10 6.95
C PHE A 105 -0.16 -11.54 6.46
N ALA A 106 0.06 -11.75 5.15
CA ALA A 106 0.29 -13.08 4.61
C ALA A 106 1.51 -13.75 5.25
N ARG A 107 2.64 -13.04 5.35
CA ARG A 107 3.85 -13.52 6.02
C ARG A 107 3.60 -13.79 7.51
N TYR A 108 2.90 -12.88 8.18
CA TYR A 108 2.57 -13.06 9.60
C TYR A 108 1.73 -14.33 9.83
N LEU A 109 0.70 -14.58 9.01
CA LEU A 109 -0.12 -15.80 9.11
C LEU A 109 0.69 -17.08 8.90
N VAL A 110 1.73 -17.04 8.08
CA VAL A 110 2.67 -18.16 7.91
C VAL A 110 3.57 -18.32 9.15
N GLU A 111 4.13 -17.22 9.66
CA GLU A 111 5.00 -17.26 10.86
C GLU A 111 4.31 -17.84 12.09
N ILE A 112 3.01 -17.55 12.28
CA ILE A 112 2.23 -18.09 13.39
C ILE A 112 1.60 -19.46 13.11
N GLY A 113 1.88 -20.06 11.94
CA GLY A 113 1.38 -21.39 11.57
C GLY A 113 -0.10 -21.45 11.15
N SER A 114 -0.76 -20.30 10.94
CA SER A 114 -2.16 -20.25 10.50
C SER A 114 -2.33 -20.52 9.00
N CYS A 115 -1.26 -20.43 8.21
CA CYS A 115 -1.21 -20.77 6.79
C CYS A 115 0.08 -21.48 6.45
N SER A 116 0.05 -22.37 5.46
CA SER A 116 1.23 -23.11 4.99
C SER A 116 2.24 -22.20 4.26
N ASP A 117 1.73 -21.24 3.51
CA ASP A 117 2.51 -20.32 2.70
C ASP A 117 1.71 -19.04 2.40
N THR A 118 2.37 -18.03 1.85
CA THR A 118 1.76 -16.74 1.54
C THR A 118 0.70 -16.84 0.44
N GLY A 119 0.84 -17.75 -0.52
CA GLY A 119 -0.14 -18.00 -1.56
C GLY A 119 -1.45 -18.54 -0.97
N ALA A 120 -1.39 -19.51 -0.04
CA ALA A 120 -2.53 -20.03 0.70
C ALA A 120 -3.20 -18.92 1.51
N ALA A 121 -2.43 -18.05 2.18
CA ALA A 121 -2.96 -16.91 2.94
C ALA A 121 -3.74 -15.94 2.02
N PHE A 122 -3.21 -15.62 0.86
CA PHE A 122 -3.92 -14.78 -0.12
C PHE A 122 -5.17 -15.46 -0.64
N LYS A 123 -5.07 -16.70 -1.12
CA LYS A 123 -6.17 -17.46 -1.71
C LYS A 123 -7.34 -17.59 -0.73
N SER A 124 -7.07 -17.82 0.54
CA SER A 124 -8.10 -18.08 1.54
C SER A 124 -8.63 -16.82 2.21
N TYR A 125 -7.78 -15.80 2.47
CA TYR A 125 -8.13 -14.73 3.39
C TYR A 125 -7.86 -13.31 2.89
N LEU A 126 -6.87 -13.05 2.04
CA LEU A 126 -6.36 -11.70 1.79
C LEU A 126 -6.59 -11.15 0.37
N SER A 127 -6.96 -11.99 -0.60
CA SER A 127 -7.28 -11.56 -1.96
C SER A 127 -8.60 -10.79 -2.03
N ALA A 128 -8.86 -10.17 -3.17
CA ALA A 128 -10.11 -9.49 -3.46
C ALA A 128 -11.32 -10.39 -3.18
N GLY A 129 -12.35 -9.84 -2.52
CA GLY A 129 -13.55 -10.55 -2.09
C GLY A 129 -13.37 -11.46 -0.87
N LYS A 130 -12.18 -11.51 -0.26
CA LYS A 130 -11.93 -12.28 0.97
C LYS A 130 -12.04 -11.39 2.22
N ILE A 131 -11.99 -12.01 3.41
CA ILE A 131 -12.17 -11.29 4.68
C ILE A 131 -11.16 -10.16 4.90
N GLY A 132 -9.92 -10.31 4.44
CA GLY A 132 -8.88 -9.27 4.50
C GLY A 132 -8.96 -8.25 3.37
N ASP A 133 -9.94 -8.35 2.48
CA ASP A 133 -10.24 -7.32 1.48
C ASP A 133 -11.04 -6.19 2.14
N VAL A 134 -10.30 -5.29 2.77
CA VAL A 134 -10.87 -4.10 3.40
C VAL A 134 -10.91 -2.99 2.36
N LYS A 135 -12.11 -2.56 2.03
CA LYS A 135 -12.39 -1.40 1.18
C LYS A 135 -12.70 -0.18 2.05
N ASP A 136 -13.01 0.92 1.45
CA ASP A 136 -13.47 2.18 2.09
C ASP A 136 -12.41 2.96 2.89
N GLU A 137 -11.12 2.66 2.69
CA GLU A 137 -10.03 3.44 3.30
C GLU A 137 -9.32 4.38 2.31
N TRP A 138 -9.47 4.13 1.02
CA TRP A 138 -8.71 4.86 0.02
C TRP A 138 -9.45 6.12 -0.46
N PRO A 139 -8.70 7.20 -0.77
CA PRO A 139 -9.27 8.40 -1.37
C PRO A 139 -9.78 8.10 -2.78
N HIS A 140 -10.69 8.93 -3.28
CA HIS A 140 -11.15 8.80 -4.65
C HIS A 140 -10.01 9.04 -5.65
N MET A 141 -9.98 8.29 -6.74
CA MET A 141 -8.92 8.38 -7.75
C MET A 141 -8.69 9.80 -8.28
N CYS A 142 -9.75 10.60 -8.46
CA CYS A 142 -9.61 11.99 -8.92
C CYS A 142 -8.83 12.87 -7.94
N GLU A 143 -8.95 12.62 -6.63
CA GLU A 143 -8.19 13.31 -5.59
C GLU A 143 -6.70 12.98 -5.71
N VAL A 144 -6.37 11.70 -5.83
CA VAL A 144 -4.99 11.22 -6.02
C VAL A 144 -4.37 11.79 -7.30
N VAL A 145 -5.14 11.85 -8.39
CA VAL A 145 -4.70 12.52 -9.64
C VAL A 145 -4.39 13.99 -9.40
N GLY A 146 -5.20 14.66 -8.56
CA GLY A 146 -4.96 16.05 -8.14
C GLY A 146 -3.64 16.21 -7.40
N TRP A 147 -3.35 15.33 -6.43
CA TRP A 147 -2.10 15.35 -5.66
C TRP A 147 -0.86 15.19 -6.56
N ILE A 148 -0.91 14.22 -7.49
CA ILE A 148 0.20 13.98 -8.42
C ILE A 148 0.45 15.21 -9.30
N LYS A 149 -0.61 15.82 -9.83
CA LYS A 149 -0.50 17.04 -10.66
C LYS A 149 0.01 18.24 -9.86
N ALA A 150 -0.45 18.43 -8.63
CA ALA A 150 0.03 19.49 -7.74
C ALA A 150 1.53 19.36 -7.44
N ALA A 151 2.04 18.12 -7.35
CA ALA A 151 3.45 17.82 -7.21
C ALA A 151 4.26 17.88 -8.52
N GLY A 152 3.68 18.42 -9.61
CA GLY A 152 4.32 18.53 -10.93
C GLY A 152 4.45 17.21 -11.70
N GLY A 153 3.82 16.15 -11.22
CA GLY A 153 3.94 14.82 -11.77
C GLY A 153 2.91 14.47 -12.84
N ILE A 154 3.14 13.34 -13.48
CA ILE A 154 2.27 12.75 -14.50
C ILE A 154 1.54 11.55 -13.90
N PRO A 155 0.20 11.58 -13.74
CA PRO A 155 -0.56 10.45 -13.25
C PRO A 155 -0.75 9.37 -14.33
N VAL A 156 -0.49 8.12 -13.96
CA VAL A 156 -0.64 6.94 -14.83
C VAL A 156 -1.42 5.87 -14.09
N LEU A 157 -2.47 5.33 -14.70
CA LEU A 157 -3.21 4.20 -14.12
C LEU A 157 -2.30 2.96 -14.08
N ALA A 158 -2.04 2.44 -12.89
CA ALA A 158 -1.20 1.26 -12.71
C ALA A 158 -1.93 -0.01 -13.16
N HIS A 159 -1.20 -0.94 -13.78
CA HIS A 159 -1.66 -2.30 -14.15
C HIS A 159 -3.16 -2.42 -14.53
N PRO A 160 -3.66 -1.65 -15.51
CA PRO A 160 -5.11 -1.54 -15.81
C PRO A 160 -5.76 -2.88 -16.15
N ALA A 161 -5.02 -3.82 -16.72
CA ALA A 161 -5.52 -5.16 -17.05
C ALA A 161 -5.94 -6.00 -15.83
N LYS A 162 -5.54 -5.60 -14.60
CA LYS A 162 -5.97 -6.28 -13.37
C LYS A 162 -7.38 -5.89 -12.93
N TYR A 163 -7.91 -4.76 -13.39
CA TYR A 163 -9.22 -4.27 -12.97
C TYR A 163 -10.33 -4.88 -13.84
N LYS A 164 -11.26 -5.52 -13.16
CA LYS A 164 -12.50 -6.00 -13.83
C LYS A 164 -13.49 -4.84 -13.78
N VAL A 165 -13.57 -4.10 -14.85
CA VAL A 165 -14.57 -3.04 -15.05
C VAL A 165 -15.67 -3.61 -15.90
N SER A 166 -16.88 -3.70 -15.33
CA SER A 166 -18.12 -4.03 -16.06
C SER A 166 -18.78 -2.74 -16.54
#